data_44ed6053155cdaf93a35ec71f8acb627
#
_entry.id   44ed6053155cdaf93a35ec71f8acb627
#
_cell.length_a   1.000
_cell.length_b   1.000
_cell.length_c   1.000
_cell.angle_alpha   90.00
_cell.angle_beta   90.00
_cell.angle_gamma   90.00
#
_symmetry.space_group_name_H-M   'P 1'
#
loop_
_entity.id
_entity.type
_entity.pdbx_description
1 polymer ?
#
loop_
_entity_poly.entity_id
_entity_poly.type
_entity_poly.pdbx_seq_one_letter_code
_entity_poly.pdbx_strand_id
1 'polypeptide(L)'
;MYNYILFDLDGTITDTGEGIYNGVIYALGKYGITENNKTTLNNFIGPPLVDSFMKYYSFSKEKALQAVEYYREFYKSKGIYQNTLYNGISELIKTLKQQGKKVILATSKPQPFAEIILKQYDLLKYFDCVVGATFDDSLNYKSDVIRVALENSGVTDKSMAIMIGDRHYDIEGAKENNIDSIGVIYGYGDLEELKNADANYIAENTQDILNIINEN
;
A
#
# COMPACT_ATOMS: atom_id res chain seq x y z
N MET A 1 -23.01 2.40 -7.25
CA MET A 1 -22.19 3.65 -7.24
C MET A 1 -21.32 3.65 -6.00
N TYR A 2 -20.01 3.70 -6.15
CA TYR A 2 -19.06 3.71 -5.04
C TYR A 2 -19.00 5.08 -4.35
N ASN A 3 -19.09 5.09 -3.02
CA ASN A 3 -19.00 6.29 -2.18
C ASN A 3 -17.78 6.29 -1.26
N TYR A 4 -17.22 5.11 -0.98
CA TYR A 4 -16.06 4.90 -0.13
C TYR A 4 -14.92 4.34 -0.97
N ILE A 5 -13.91 5.16 -1.21
CA ILE A 5 -12.79 4.83 -2.09
C ILE A 5 -11.56 4.62 -1.22
N LEU A 6 -11.17 3.36 -1.07
CA LEU A 6 -10.00 2.97 -0.30
C LEU A 6 -8.77 2.89 -1.22
N PHE A 7 -7.66 3.45 -0.80
CA PHE A 7 -6.39 3.41 -1.52
C PHE A 7 -5.32 2.69 -0.69
N ASP A 8 -4.51 1.86 -1.32
CA ASP A 8 -3.17 1.58 -0.81
C ASP A 8 -2.23 2.78 -1.06
N LEU A 9 -1.04 2.75 -0.48
CA LEU A 9 -0.04 3.81 -0.63
C LEU A 9 1.09 3.39 -1.58
N ASP A 10 1.85 2.36 -1.18
CA ASP A 10 3.06 1.92 -1.88
C ASP A 10 2.70 1.19 -3.18
N GLY A 11 3.07 1.72 -4.33
CA GLY A 11 2.70 1.16 -5.65
C GLY A 11 1.36 1.66 -6.19
N THR A 12 0.58 2.38 -5.39
CA THR A 12 -0.74 2.89 -5.79
C THR A 12 -0.80 4.42 -5.80
N ILE A 13 -0.48 5.07 -4.70
CA ILE A 13 -0.38 6.54 -4.61
C ILE A 13 1.05 6.99 -4.89
N THR A 14 2.04 6.29 -4.32
CA THR A 14 3.46 6.64 -4.44
C THR A 14 4.31 5.47 -4.90
N ASP A 15 5.30 5.76 -5.76
CA ASP A 15 6.44 4.90 -6.02
C ASP A 15 7.45 5.09 -4.88
N THR A 16 7.50 4.14 -3.97
CA THR A 16 8.36 4.13 -2.79
C THR A 16 9.54 3.15 -2.90
N GLY A 17 9.68 2.51 -4.05
CA GLY A 17 10.65 1.43 -4.26
C GLY A 17 12.07 1.80 -3.88
N GLU A 18 12.55 2.98 -4.30
CA GLU A 18 13.91 3.42 -3.98
C GLU A 18 14.17 3.44 -2.47
N GLY A 19 13.26 4.04 -1.71
CA GLY A 19 13.40 4.15 -0.25
C GLY A 19 13.36 2.80 0.45
N ILE A 20 12.48 1.90 -0.01
CA ILE A 20 12.35 0.54 0.53
C ILE A 20 13.59 -0.28 0.19
N TYR A 21 14.04 -0.27 -1.07
CA TYR A 21 15.25 -1.00 -1.48
C TYR A 21 16.47 -0.57 -0.69
N ASN A 22 16.71 0.72 -0.57
CA ASN A 22 17.84 1.25 0.18
C ASN A 22 17.77 0.88 1.67
N GLY A 23 16.57 0.84 2.26
CA GLY A 23 16.36 0.36 3.62
C GLY A 23 16.68 -1.13 3.80
N VAL A 24 16.23 -1.97 2.85
CA VAL A 24 16.52 -3.42 2.84
C VAL A 24 18.01 -3.67 2.65
N ILE A 25 18.64 -2.99 1.69
CA ILE A 25 20.10 -3.10 1.43
C ILE A 25 20.89 -2.67 2.67
N TYR A 26 20.48 -1.59 3.34
CA TYR A 26 21.12 -1.14 4.58
C TYR A 26 21.01 -2.21 5.67
N ALA A 27 19.82 -2.78 5.88
CA ALA A 27 19.61 -3.83 6.87
C ALA A 27 20.44 -5.08 6.57
N LEU A 28 20.46 -5.55 5.32
CA LEU A 28 21.25 -6.70 4.87
C LEU A 28 22.75 -6.45 5.02
N GLY A 29 23.21 -5.23 4.76
CA GLY A 29 24.60 -4.83 4.94
C GLY A 29 25.12 -5.02 6.38
N LYS A 30 24.23 -4.90 7.41
CA LYS A 30 24.60 -5.21 8.82
C LYS A 30 24.96 -6.68 9.04
N TYR A 31 24.55 -7.55 8.13
CA TYR A 31 24.87 -8.99 8.14
C TYR A 31 25.92 -9.39 7.10
N GLY A 32 26.56 -8.41 6.44
CA GLY A 32 27.53 -8.66 5.37
C GLY A 32 26.93 -9.21 4.08
N ILE A 33 25.62 -9.06 3.89
CA ILE A 33 24.91 -9.51 2.69
C ILE A 33 24.80 -8.32 1.74
N THR A 34 25.23 -8.52 0.49
CA THR A 34 25.05 -7.57 -0.61
C THR A 34 23.89 -8.03 -1.47
N GLU A 35 22.91 -7.14 -1.70
CA GLU A 35 21.77 -7.40 -2.58
C GLU A 35 21.67 -6.31 -3.64
N ASN A 36 21.64 -6.72 -4.92
CA ASN A 36 21.52 -5.82 -6.07
C ASN A 36 20.40 -6.25 -7.02
N ASN A 37 19.70 -7.34 -6.73
CA ASN A 37 18.63 -7.86 -7.59
C ASN A 37 17.32 -7.13 -7.27
N LYS A 38 16.91 -6.26 -8.20
CA LYS A 38 15.64 -5.53 -8.06
C LYS A 38 14.41 -6.44 -7.92
N THR A 39 14.39 -7.58 -8.60
CA THR A 39 13.28 -8.54 -8.51
C THR A 39 13.15 -9.08 -7.08
N THR A 40 14.27 -9.38 -6.41
CA THR A 40 14.26 -9.79 -5.00
C THR A 40 13.79 -8.65 -4.10
N LEU A 41 14.28 -7.43 -4.35
CA LEU A 41 13.91 -6.25 -3.57
C LEU A 41 12.44 -5.86 -3.72
N ASN A 42 11.83 -6.04 -4.90
CA ASN A 42 10.40 -5.82 -5.14
C ASN A 42 9.52 -6.65 -4.19
N ASN A 43 9.96 -7.84 -3.79
CA ASN A 43 9.21 -8.69 -2.89
C ASN A 43 9.12 -8.16 -1.44
N PHE A 44 9.79 -7.06 -1.14
CA PHE A 44 9.70 -6.36 0.16
C PHE A 44 8.64 -5.24 0.15
N ILE A 45 8.02 -4.97 -1.01
CA ILE A 45 6.97 -3.96 -1.13
C ILE A 45 5.61 -4.65 -1.01
N GLY A 46 4.83 -4.27 -0.02
CA GLY A 46 3.50 -4.82 0.27
C GLY A 46 3.45 -5.76 1.47
N PRO A 47 4.21 -6.87 1.51
CA PRO A 47 4.14 -7.81 2.62
C PRO A 47 4.87 -7.30 3.88
N PRO A 48 4.57 -7.90 5.06
CA PRO A 48 5.32 -7.66 6.28
C PRO A 48 6.82 -7.94 6.10
N LEU A 49 7.68 -6.98 6.51
CA LEU A 49 9.13 -7.09 6.30
C LEU A 49 9.75 -8.30 7.01
N VAL A 50 9.22 -8.69 8.18
CA VAL A 50 9.67 -9.87 8.93
C VAL A 50 9.52 -11.12 8.06
N ASP A 51 8.35 -11.31 7.45
CA ASP A 51 8.06 -12.46 6.61
C ASP A 51 8.96 -12.47 5.36
N SER A 52 9.21 -11.30 4.77
CA SER A 52 10.11 -11.17 3.63
C SER A 52 11.55 -11.52 3.97
N PHE A 53 12.11 -11.05 5.11
CA PHE A 53 13.45 -11.43 5.54
C PHE A 53 13.57 -12.93 5.85
N MET A 54 12.55 -13.53 6.48
CA MET A 54 12.52 -14.97 6.74
C MET A 54 12.47 -15.76 5.43
N LYS A 55 11.60 -15.38 4.50
CA LYS A 55 11.37 -16.09 3.23
C LYS A 55 12.55 -16.02 2.28
N TYR A 56 13.10 -14.82 2.05
CA TYR A 56 14.10 -14.60 0.99
C TYR A 56 15.54 -14.74 1.46
N TYR A 57 15.80 -14.59 2.78
CA TYR A 57 17.16 -14.69 3.34
C TYR A 57 17.29 -15.79 4.40
N SER A 58 16.26 -16.60 4.61
CA SER A 58 16.25 -17.69 5.59
C SER A 58 16.64 -17.23 7.00
N PHE A 59 16.26 -16.01 7.38
CA PHE A 59 16.50 -15.51 8.72
C PHE A 59 15.60 -16.22 9.73
N SER A 60 16.09 -16.46 10.94
CA SER A 60 15.22 -16.80 12.06
C SER A 60 14.29 -15.61 12.36
N LYS A 61 13.21 -15.85 13.09
CA LYS A 61 12.28 -14.79 13.47
C LYS A 61 12.98 -13.66 14.23
N GLU A 62 13.86 -14.00 15.18
CA GLU A 62 14.62 -13.03 15.95
C GLU A 62 15.56 -12.19 15.06
N LYS A 63 16.23 -12.86 14.11
CA LYS A 63 17.13 -12.18 13.16
C LYS A 63 16.34 -11.28 12.20
N ALA A 64 15.16 -11.71 11.75
CA ALA A 64 14.29 -10.92 10.90
C ALA A 64 13.76 -9.69 11.63
N LEU A 65 13.33 -9.82 12.89
CA LEU A 65 12.93 -8.67 13.71
C LEU A 65 14.06 -7.65 13.87
N GLN A 66 15.30 -8.12 14.15
CA GLN A 66 16.46 -7.24 14.22
C GLN A 66 16.77 -6.57 12.87
N ALA A 67 16.59 -7.27 11.74
CA ALA A 67 16.74 -6.69 10.41
C ALA A 67 15.71 -5.60 10.12
N VAL A 68 14.48 -5.77 10.60
CA VAL A 68 13.42 -4.73 10.50
C VAL A 68 13.80 -3.48 11.29
N GLU A 69 14.43 -3.61 12.47
CA GLU A 69 14.91 -2.44 13.21
C GLU A 69 16.03 -1.70 12.44
N TYR A 70 16.98 -2.40 11.83
CA TYR A 70 17.97 -1.76 10.96
C TYR A 70 17.33 -1.11 9.72
N TYR A 71 16.33 -1.76 9.10
CA TYR A 71 15.55 -1.16 8.02
C TYR A 71 14.89 0.15 8.50
N ARG A 72 14.21 0.13 9.63
CA ARG A 72 13.51 1.30 10.21
C ARG A 72 14.45 2.45 10.54
N GLU A 73 15.67 2.16 11.00
CA GLU A 73 16.72 3.16 11.26
C GLU A 73 17.03 3.98 10.00
N PHE A 74 17.26 3.29 8.87
CA PHE A 74 17.51 3.95 7.59
C PHE A 74 16.23 4.62 7.04
N TYR A 75 15.13 3.87 7.02
CA TYR A 75 13.90 4.30 6.37
C TYR A 75 13.35 5.57 7.01
N LYS A 76 13.30 5.65 8.32
CA LYS A 76 12.82 6.82 9.08
C LYS A 76 13.63 8.08 8.80
N SER A 77 14.95 7.96 8.59
CA SER A 77 15.83 9.11 8.43
C SER A 77 16.03 9.54 6.97
N LYS A 78 15.94 8.62 6.03
CA LYS A 78 16.27 8.84 4.61
C LYS A 78 15.25 8.22 3.65
N GLY A 79 14.98 6.92 3.78
CA GLY A 79 14.18 6.17 2.82
C GLY A 79 12.75 6.69 2.66
N ILE A 80 12.17 7.22 3.74
CA ILE A 80 10.80 7.76 3.73
C ILE A 80 10.63 8.95 2.77
N TYR A 81 11.71 9.66 2.45
CA TYR A 81 11.71 10.79 1.51
C TYR A 81 12.09 10.39 0.08
N GLN A 82 12.52 9.14 -0.14
CA GLN A 82 12.88 8.58 -1.44
C GLN A 82 11.66 7.94 -2.09
N ASN A 83 10.72 8.79 -2.48
CA ASN A 83 9.49 8.36 -3.15
C ASN A 83 8.99 9.47 -4.08
N THR A 84 8.11 9.11 -5.03
CA THR A 84 7.45 10.05 -5.95
C THR A 84 5.98 9.69 -6.11
N LEU A 85 5.12 10.68 -6.40
CA LEU A 85 3.72 10.41 -6.74
C LEU A 85 3.59 9.75 -8.12
N TYR A 86 2.68 8.81 -8.26
CA TYR A 86 2.26 8.37 -9.59
C TYR A 86 1.53 9.49 -10.33
N ASN A 87 1.68 9.48 -11.66
CA ASN A 87 1.11 10.53 -12.51
C ASN A 87 -0.42 10.59 -12.39
N GLY A 88 -0.96 11.78 -12.19
CA GLY A 88 -2.41 12.04 -12.11
C GLY A 88 -3.07 11.67 -10.77
N ILE A 89 -2.35 11.04 -9.81
CA ILE A 89 -2.96 10.56 -8.54
C ILE A 89 -3.47 11.72 -7.67
N SER A 90 -2.73 12.83 -7.63
CA SER A 90 -3.14 14.02 -6.88
C SER A 90 -4.45 14.61 -7.40
N GLU A 91 -4.59 14.69 -8.72
CA GLU A 91 -5.79 15.17 -9.41
C GLU A 91 -6.96 14.21 -9.22
N LEU A 92 -6.73 12.90 -9.30
CA LEU A 92 -7.74 11.88 -9.02
C LEU A 92 -8.32 12.04 -7.61
N ILE A 93 -7.46 12.09 -6.58
CA ILE A 93 -7.89 12.23 -5.19
C ILE A 93 -8.72 13.51 -4.99
N LYS A 94 -8.28 14.64 -5.54
CA LYS A 94 -9.00 15.91 -5.48
C LYS A 94 -10.35 15.83 -6.16
N THR A 95 -10.42 15.21 -7.34
CA THR A 95 -11.67 15.02 -8.11
C THR A 95 -12.67 14.17 -7.34
N LEU A 96 -12.23 13.05 -6.76
CA LEU A 96 -13.10 12.21 -5.93
C LEU A 96 -13.66 12.98 -4.72
N LYS A 97 -12.85 13.80 -4.07
CA LYS A 97 -13.31 14.67 -2.98
C LYS A 97 -14.33 15.70 -3.46
N GLN A 98 -14.13 16.34 -4.62
CA GLN A 98 -15.07 17.28 -5.21
C GLN A 98 -16.41 16.62 -5.59
N GLN A 99 -16.39 15.33 -5.96
CA GLN A 99 -17.58 14.52 -6.19
C GLN A 99 -18.28 14.06 -4.91
N GLY A 100 -17.78 14.45 -3.73
CA GLY A 100 -18.37 14.09 -2.43
C GLY A 100 -18.01 12.66 -1.97
N LYS A 101 -17.07 11.99 -2.62
CA LYS A 101 -16.62 10.66 -2.21
C LYS A 101 -15.83 10.72 -0.89
N LYS A 102 -15.93 9.66 -0.10
CA LYS A 102 -15.08 9.43 1.07
C LYS A 102 -13.79 8.76 0.60
N VAL A 103 -12.66 9.45 0.75
CA VAL A 103 -11.33 8.95 0.38
C VAL A 103 -10.65 8.43 1.64
N ILE A 104 -10.22 7.19 1.61
CA ILE A 104 -9.71 6.44 2.75
C ILE A 104 -8.35 5.86 2.39
N LEU A 105 -7.37 5.93 3.30
CA LEU A 105 -6.14 5.18 3.16
C LEU A 105 -6.26 3.86 3.93
N ALA A 106 -5.89 2.75 3.28
CA ALA A 106 -5.82 1.41 3.87
C ALA A 106 -4.53 0.72 3.41
N THR A 107 -3.44 0.88 4.17
CA THR A 107 -2.09 0.48 3.76
C THR A 107 -1.40 -0.44 4.78
N SER A 108 -0.62 -1.42 4.29
CA SER A 108 0.28 -2.22 5.13
C SER A 108 1.53 -1.46 5.59
N LYS A 109 1.73 -0.23 5.10
CA LYS A 109 2.76 0.66 5.64
C LYS A 109 2.37 1.13 7.06
N PRO A 110 3.32 1.22 8.02
CA PRO A 110 3.03 1.80 9.33
C PRO A 110 2.39 3.19 9.21
N GLN A 111 1.25 3.38 9.88
CA GLN A 111 0.43 4.61 9.75
C GLN A 111 1.23 5.90 9.92
N PRO A 112 2.15 6.06 10.92
CA PRO A 112 2.93 7.30 11.04
C PRO A 112 3.80 7.59 9.82
N PHE A 113 4.31 6.56 9.12
CA PHE A 113 5.08 6.73 7.89
C PHE A 113 4.18 7.13 6.71
N ALA A 114 3.01 6.51 6.61
CA ALA A 114 2.03 6.86 5.58
C ALA A 114 1.58 8.32 5.68
N GLU A 115 1.30 8.79 6.90
CA GLU A 115 0.93 10.19 7.13
C GLU A 115 2.05 11.18 6.78
N ILE A 116 3.33 10.85 7.05
CA ILE A 116 4.47 11.68 6.67
C ILE A 116 4.53 11.82 5.14
N ILE A 117 4.38 10.71 4.41
CA ILE A 117 4.40 10.71 2.94
C ILE A 117 3.22 11.53 2.39
N LEU A 118 2.01 11.32 2.89
CA LEU A 118 0.85 12.10 2.44
C LEU A 118 1.00 13.60 2.75
N LYS A 119 1.60 13.96 3.88
CA LYS A 119 1.93 15.36 4.24
C LYS A 119 2.96 15.97 3.30
N GLN A 120 3.98 15.21 2.91
CA GLN A 120 5.02 15.67 1.97
C GLN A 120 4.42 16.19 0.65
N TYR A 121 3.33 15.58 0.19
CA TYR A 121 2.62 15.95 -1.04
C TYR A 121 1.35 16.78 -0.84
N ASP A 122 1.10 17.27 0.37
CA ASP A 122 -0.11 18.03 0.73
C ASP A 122 -1.43 17.26 0.44
N LEU A 123 -1.37 15.91 0.51
CA LEU A 123 -2.51 15.04 0.23
C LEU A 123 -3.28 14.61 1.48
N LEU A 124 -2.67 14.61 2.67
CA LEU A 124 -3.30 14.11 3.90
C LEU A 124 -4.67 14.73 4.17
N LYS A 125 -4.84 16.02 3.87
CA LYS A 125 -6.08 16.76 4.08
C LYS A 125 -7.29 16.28 3.26
N TYR A 126 -7.06 15.46 2.23
CA TYR A 126 -8.13 14.90 1.39
C TYR A 126 -8.62 13.54 1.87
N PHE A 127 -7.93 12.92 2.82
CA PHE A 127 -8.32 11.63 3.38
C PHE A 127 -9.26 11.82 4.58
N ASP A 128 -10.45 11.21 4.50
CA ASP A 128 -11.43 11.19 5.58
C ASP A 128 -11.01 10.24 6.70
N CYS A 129 -10.25 9.19 6.36
CA CYS A 129 -9.72 8.22 7.30
C CYS A 129 -8.35 7.72 6.80
N VAL A 130 -7.43 7.50 7.72
CA VAL A 130 -6.11 6.92 7.44
C VAL A 130 -5.91 5.75 8.37
N VAL A 131 -5.75 4.56 7.80
CA VAL A 131 -5.43 3.33 8.54
C VAL A 131 -4.20 2.70 7.90
N GLY A 132 -3.17 2.51 8.71
CA GLY A 132 -1.95 1.82 8.36
C GLY A 132 -1.64 0.73 9.36
N ALA A 133 -0.65 -0.11 9.05
CA ALA A 133 -0.14 -1.10 9.97
C ALA A 133 0.38 -0.47 11.26
N THR A 134 0.47 -1.27 12.32
CA THR A 134 1.10 -0.88 13.59
C THR A 134 2.56 -1.34 13.65
N PHE A 135 3.38 -0.68 14.47
CA PHE A 135 4.79 -1.09 14.63
C PHE A 135 4.97 -2.37 15.45
N ASP A 136 3.96 -2.76 16.23
CA ASP A 136 3.94 -3.96 17.06
C ASP A 136 3.31 -5.18 16.37
N ASP A 137 3.04 -5.05 15.06
CA ASP A 137 2.43 -6.06 14.22
C ASP A 137 1.01 -6.53 14.66
N SER A 138 0.36 -5.80 15.56
CA SER A 138 -1.04 -6.11 15.96
C SER A 138 -2.07 -5.84 14.86
N LEU A 139 -1.74 -4.97 13.91
CA LEU A 139 -2.48 -4.71 12.68
C LEU A 139 -1.47 -4.71 11.52
N ASN A 140 -1.41 -5.78 10.74
CA ASN A 140 -0.33 -6.00 9.80
C ASN A 140 -0.78 -6.53 8.43
N TYR A 141 -1.83 -7.36 8.40
CA TYR A 141 -2.35 -7.92 7.16
C TYR A 141 -3.34 -6.97 6.49
N LYS A 142 -3.31 -6.94 5.15
CA LYS A 142 -4.13 -6.02 4.35
C LYS A 142 -5.63 -6.18 4.63
N SER A 143 -6.12 -7.39 4.79
CA SER A 143 -7.54 -7.64 5.09
C SER A 143 -7.99 -7.03 6.42
N ASP A 144 -7.16 -7.10 7.46
CA ASP A 144 -7.44 -6.47 8.75
C ASP A 144 -7.39 -4.94 8.67
N VAL A 145 -6.41 -4.39 7.94
CA VAL A 145 -6.30 -2.94 7.71
C VAL A 145 -7.54 -2.43 6.98
N ILE A 146 -8.00 -3.11 5.92
CA ILE A 146 -9.23 -2.76 5.19
C ILE A 146 -10.44 -2.83 6.11
N ARG A 147 -10.59 -3.89 6.91
CA ARG A 147 -11.69 -4.04 7.87
C ARG A 147 -11.74 -2.86 8.83
N VAL A 148 -10.62 -2.51 9.46
CA VAL A 148 -10.54 -1.37 10.38
C VAL A 148 -10.83 -0.05 9.67
N ALA A 149 -10.38 0.12 8.42
CA ALA A 149 -10.64 1.31 7.63
C ALA A 149 -12.14 1.48 7.32
N LEU A 150 -12.84 0.40 6.98
CA LEU A 150 -14.28 0.38 6.75
C LEU A 150 -15.06 0.72 8.04
N GLU A 151 -14.68 0.11 9.17
CA GLU A 151 -15.30 0.34 10.48
C GLU A 151 -15.12 1.82 10.90
N ASN A 152 -13.90 2.35 10.85
CA ASN A 152 -13.59 3.73 11.22
C ASN A 152 -14.27 4.76 10.32
N SER A 153 -14.55 4.39 9.07
CA SER A 153 -15.23 5.26 8.10
C SER A 153 -16.76 5.16 8.16
N GLY A 154 -17.30 4.30 9.03
CA GLY A 154 -18.75 4.12 9.20
C GLY A 154 -19.43 3.47 7.99
N VAL A 155 -18.73 2.60 7.26
CA VAL A 155 -19.28 1.91 6.10
C VAL A 155 -20.30 0.86 6.57
N THR A 156 -21.56 1.08 6.27
CA THR A 156 -22.68 0.15 6.61
C THR A 156 -23.07 -0.72 5.41
N ASP A 157 -22.96 -0.19 4.19
CA ASP A 157 -23.19 -0.91 2.94
C ASP A 157 -21.87 -1.10 2.19
N LYS A 158 -21.34 -2.30 2.25
CA LYS A 158 -20.06 -2.67 1.65
C LYS A 158 -20.07 -2.63 0.12
N SER A 159 -21.25 -2.75 -0.52
CA SER A 159 -21.38 -2.62 -1.97
C SER A 159 -21.06 -1.21 -2.48
N MET A 160 -21.00 -0.21 -1.58
CA MET A 160 -20.62 1.16 -1.89
C MET A 160 -19.13 1.44 -1.68
N ALA A 161 -18.33 0.45 -1.34
CA ALA A 161 -16.89 0.58 -1.09
C ALA A 161 -16.07 -0.18 -2.13
N ILE A 162 -14.92 0.40 -2.50
CA ILE A 162 -13.99 -0.21 -3.43
C ILE A 162 -12.55 0.02 -2.95
N MET A 163 -11.70 -1.03 -3.04
CA MET A 163 -10.27 -0.96 -2.74
C MET A 163 -9.47 -0.79 -4.02
N ILE A 164 -8.52 0.14 -4.02
CA ILE A 164 -7.58 0.39 -5.12
C ILE A 164 -6.19 0.03 -4.64
N GLY A 165 -5.56 -0.92 -5.32
CA GLY A 165 -4.23 -1.39 -4.97
C GLY A 165 -3.52 -2.03 -6.15
N ASP A 166 -2.21 -2.25 -6.01
CA ASP A 166 -1.35 -2.77 -7.08
C ASP A 166 -0.87 -4.21 -6.86
N ARG A 167 -1.20 -4.82 -5.70
CA ARG A 167 -0.80 -6.18 -5.37
C ARG A 167 -1.99 -7.09 -5.08
N HIS A 168 -1.77 -8.39 -5.21
CA HIS A 168 -2.78 -9.40 -4.85
C HIS A 168 -3.29 -9.25 -3.42
N TYR A 169 -2.46 -8.78 -2.47
CA TYR A 169 -2.89 -8.53 -1.09
C TYR A 169 -4.06 -7.56 -0.97
N ASP A 170 -4.10 -6.54 -1.83
CA ASP A 170 -5.18 -5.54 -1.88
C ASP A 170 -6.48 -6.17 -2.35
N ILE A 171 -6.36 -7.00 -3.40
CA ILE A 171 -7.51 -7.68 -4.03
C ILE A 171 -8.07 -8.74 -3.10
N GLU A 172 -7.20 -9.60 -2.54
CA GLU A 172 -7.59 -10.63 -1.57
C GLU A 172 -8.20 -9.99 -0.31
N GLY A 173 -7.59 -8.93 0.21
CA GLY A 173 -8.09 -8.19 1.36
C GLY A 173 -9.46 -7.53 1.10
N ALA A 174 -9.69 -6.99 -0.10
CA ALA A 174 -11.00 -6.50 -0.51
C ALA A 174 -12.05 -7.61 -0.55
N LYS A 175 -11.71 -8.75 -1.17
CA LYS A 175 -12.57 -9.93 -1.28
C LYS A 175 -12.96 -10.49 0.10
N GLU A 176 -12.01 -10.62 1.02
CA GLU A 176 -12.28 -11.07 2.40
C GLU A 176 -13.22 -10.10 3.14
N ASN A 177 -13.18 -8.83 2.81
CA ASN A 177 -14.06 -7.81 3.37
C ASN A 177 -15.38 -7.64 2.61
N ASN A 178 -15.61 -8.39 1.52
CA ASN A 178 -16.79 -8.30 0.65
C ASN A 178 -16.99 -6.88 0.09
N ILE A 179 -15.93 -6.26 -0.40
CA ILE A 179 -15.93 -5.04 -1.18
C ILE A 179 -15.29 -5.30 -2.55
N ASP A 180 -15.62 -4.48 -3.54
CA ASP A 180 -15.00 -4.56 -4.86
C ASP A 180 -13.55 -4.05 -4.85
N SER A 181 -12.81 -4.37 -5.93
CA SER A 181 -11.41 -4.01 -6.07
C SER A 181 -11.07 -3.50 -7.48
N ILE A 182 -10.15 -2.53 -7.54
CA ILE A 182 -9.46 -2.12 -8.76
C ILE A 182 -7.98 -2.46 -8.59
N GLY A 183 -7.49 -3.37 -9.44
CA GLY A 183 -6.06 -3.63 -9.55
C GLY A 183 -5.40 -2.63 -10.50
N VAL A 184 -4.37 -1.91 -10.05
CA VAL A 184 -3.63 -0.97 -10.89
C VAL A 184 -2.34 -1.60 -11.37
N ILE A 185 -2.04 -1.52 -12.68
CA ILE A 185 -0.88 -2.18 -13.30
C ILE A 185 0.33 -1.24 -13.48
N TYR A 186 0.24 -0.01 -13.01
CA TYR A 186 1.37 0.92 -13.01
C TYR A 186 2.26 0.80 -11.76
N GLY A 187 1.85 -0.02 -10.77
CA GLY A 187 2.58 -0.27 -9.52
C GLY A 187 3.62 -1.40 -9.64
N TYR A 188 3.79 -2.19 -8.58
CA TYR A 188 4.76 -3.27 -8.47
C TYR A 188 4.20 -4.64 -8.85
N GLY A 189 2.89 -4.84 -8.78
CA GLY A 189 2.20 -6.03 -9.28
C GLY A 189 2.03 -5.98 -10.80
N ASP A 190 1.78 -7.13 -11.40
CA ASP A 190 1.50 -7.24 -12.82
C ASP A 190 0.05 -7.69 -13.09
N LEU A 191 -0.34 -7.63 -14.35
CA LEU A 191 -1.70 -7.98 -14.78
C LEU A 191 -2.08 -9.41 -14.43
N GLU A 192 -1.12 -10.36 -14.49
CA GLU A 192 -1.35 -11.76 -14.19
C GLU A 192 -1.59 -11.97 -12.69
N GLU A 193 -0.78 -11.33 -11.84
CA GLU A 193 -0.96 -11.31 -10.38
C GLU A 193 -2.36 -10.85 -10.00
N LEU A 194 -2.79 -9.69 -10.54
CA LEU A 194 -4.07 -9.09 -10.21
C LEU A 194 -5.27 -9.90 -10.73
N LYS A 195 -5.17 -10.48 -11.93
CA LYS A 195 -6.19 -11.38 -12.47
C LYS A 195 -6.31 -12.68 -11.68
N ASN A 196 -5.17 -13.26 -11.27
CA ASN A 196 -5.17 -14.48 -10.47
C ASN A 196 -5.75 -14.26 -9.07
N ALA A 197 -5.68 -13.04 -8.54
CA ALA A 197 -6.35 -12.64 -7.30
C ALA A 197 -7.85 -12.33 -7.47
N ASP A 198 -8.41 -12.41 -8.69
CA ASP A 198 -9.79 -12.09 -9.04
C ASP A 198 -10.15 -10.60 -8.85
N ALA A 199 -9.28 -9.65 -9.26
CA ALA A 199 -9.62 -8.23 -9.25
C ALA A 199 -10.90 -7.95 -10.07
N ASN A 200 -11.86 -7.21 -9.50
CA ASN A 200 -13.12 -6.88 -10.19
C ASN A 200 -12.87 -6.00 -11.42
N TYR A 201 -11.91 -5.08 -11.30
CA TYR A 201 -11.53 -4.16 -12.37
C TYR A 201 -10.01 -4.06 -12.46
N ILE A 202 -9.51 -3.73 -13.66
CA ILE A 202 -8.11 -3.41 -13.93
C ILE A 202 -8.01 -1.98 -14.47
N ALA A 203 -7.06 -1.20 -13.96
CA ALA A 203 -6.77 0.15 -14.42
C ALA A 203 -5.30 0.28 -14.83
N GLU A 204 -5.05 0.87 -16.00
CA GLU A 204 -3.70 1.12 -16.51
C GLU A 204 -3.14 2.48 -16.03
N ASN A 205 -4.05 3.38 -15.67
CA ASN A 205 -3.73 4.74 -15.25
C ASN A 205 -4.82 5.32 -14.34
N THR A 206 -4.59 6.51 -13.81
CA THR A 206 -5.52 7.17 -12.89
C THR A 206 -6.85 7.60 -13.53
N GLN A 207 -6.89 7.82 -14.85
CA GLN A 207 -8.12 8.13 -15.54
C GLN A 207 -9.05 6.91 -15.63
N ASP A 208 -8.49 5.71 -15.81
CA ASP A 208 -9.28 4.47 -15.81
C ASP A 208 -9.95 4.26 -14.45
N ILE A 209 -9.23 4.53 -13.35
CA ILE A 209 -9.79 4.46 -11.99
C ILE A 209 -11.00 5.39 -11.88
N LEU A 210 -10.87 6.65 -12.34
CA LEU A 210 -11.97 7.62 -12.27
C LEU A 210 -13.18 7.18 -13.11
N ASN A 211 -12.93 6.63 -14.31
CA ASN A 211 -13.97 6.12 -15.18
C ASN A 211 -14.73 4.94 -14.52
N ILE A 212 -14.01 3.96 -13.98
CA ILE A 212 -14.61 2.81 -13.28
C ILE A 212 -15.50 3.27 -12.12
N ILE A 213 -15.02 4.23 -11.30
CA ILE A 213 -15.78 4.75 -10.15
C ILE A 213 -17.04 5.50 -10.58
N ASN A 214 -17.01 6.20 -11.71
CA ASN A 214 -18.13 7.00 -12.19
C ASN A 214 -19.18 6.16 -12.95
N GLU A 215 -18.80 5.03 -13.53
CA GLU A 215 -19.69 4.16 -14.31
C GLU A 215 -20.45 3.15 -13.44
N ASN A 216 -19.99 2.90 -12.22
CA ASN A 216 -20.53 1.92 -11.29
C ASN A 216 -20.95 2.56 -9.96
#